data_0c9750c564ae369b83ccea29dc121f3b
#
_entry.id   0c9750c564ae369b83ccea29dc121f3b
#
_cell.length_a   1.000
_cell.length_b   1.000
_cell.length_c   1.000
_cell.angle_alpha   90.00
_cell.angle_beta   90.00
_cell.angle_gamma   90.00
#
_symmetry.space_group_name_H-M   'P 1'
#
loop_
_entity.id
_entity.type
_entity.pdbx_description
1 polymer ?
#
loop_
_entity_poly.entity_id
_entity_poly.type
_entity_poly.pdbx_seq_one_letter_code
_entity_poly.pdbx_strand_id
1 'polypeptide(L)'
;MEKAELLTRGVMDKYAQVRLSTVPLNSAGVGRYLPIADLVVNTTSVGMGGSGFDWLDISALQKGGKVYDMVYSPPLTPLLVKAKSSGHPYANGIGMLVAQGEEAFSLWTGEQPPPGVMKTRLRALLDK
;
A
#
# COMPACT_ATOMS: atom_id res chain seq x y z
N MET A 1 0.63 -2.68 -19.97
CA MET A 1 2.11 -2.84 -20.05
C MET A 1 2.76 -1.54 -20.55
N GLU A 2 2.43 -1.02 -21.70
CA GLU A 2 3.07 0.17 -22.33
C GLU A 2 3.21 1.40 -21.40
N LYS A 3 2.12 1.80 -20.70
CA LYS A 3 2.19 2.94 -19.74
C LYS A 3 3.15 2.68 -18.57
N ALA A 4 3.20 1.45 -18.07
CA ALA A 4 4.09 1.10 -16.98
C ALA A 4 5.56 1.08 -17.44
N GLU A 5 5.83 0.60 -18.64
CA GLU A 5 7.16 0.60 -19.24
C GLU A 5 7.67 2.02 -19.50
N LEU A 6 6.79 2.91 -19.99
CA LEU A 6 7.14 4.31 -20.20
C LEU A 6 7.50 5.01 -18.89
N LEU A 7 6.71 4.80 -17.82
CA LEU A 7 7.00 5.32 -16.49
C LEU A 7 8.33 4.78 -15.95
N THR A 8 8.56 3.48 -16.09
CA THR A 8 9.78 2.82 -15.64
C THR A 8 11.02 3.42 -16.31
N ARG A 9 11.00 3.63 -17.62
CA ARG A 9 12.10 4.28 -18.35
C ARG A 9 12.36 5.69 -17.83
N GLY A 10 11.33 6.53 -17.72
CA GLY A 10 11.46 7.89 -17.23
C GLY A 10 12.06 8.01 -15.82
N VAL A 11 11.76 7.03 -14.94
CA VAL A 11 12.37 6.99 -13.60
C VAL A 11 13.82 6.52 -13.66
N MET A 12 14.13 5.48 -14.45
CA MET A 12 15.50 4.95 -14.57
C MET A 12 16.43 5.93 -15.24
N ASP A 13 15.97 6.71 -16.22
CA ASP A 13 16.75 7.77 -16.88
C ASP A 13 17.15 8.87 -15.88
N LYS A 14 16.26 9.15 -14.91
CA LYS A 14 16.52 10.18 -13.89
C LYS A 14 17.34 9.66 -12.70
N TYR A 15 17.21 8.37 -12.38
CA TYR A 15 17.81 7.73 -11.20
C TYR A 15 18.54 6.46 -11.60
N ALA A 16 19.78 6.59 -12.06
CA ALA A 16 20.57 5.49 -12.62
C ALA A 16 20.85 4.32 -11.65
N GLN A 17 20.77 4.57 -10.33
CA GLN A 17 20.96 3.54 -9.30
C GLN A 17 19.70 2.69 -9.05
N VAL A 18 18.53 3.12 -9.56
CA VAL A 18 17.27 2.41 -9.36
C VAL A 18 17.08 1.36 -10.44
N ARG A 19 16.72 0.15 -10.04
CA ARG A 19 16.33 -0.93 -10.96
C ARG A 19 14.84 -1.15 -10.88
N LEU A 20 14.14 -0.96 -11.98
CA LEU A 20 12.70 -1.15 -12.09
C LEU A 20 12.40 -2.22 -13.12
N SER A 21 11.38 -3.02 -12.84
CA SER A 21 10.84 -4.01 -13.77
C SER A 21 9.32 -3.91 -13.80
N THR A 22 8.75 -4.05 -14.98
CA THR A 22 7.30 -4.18 -15.16
C THR A 22 6.95 -5.63 -15.43
N VAL A 23 5.89 -6.10 -14.79
CA VAL A 23 5.39 -7.48 -14.95
C VAL A 23 3.88 -7.48 -15.04
N PRO A 24 3.27 -8.49 -15.68
CA PRO A 24 1.83 -8.66 -15.63
C PRO A 24 1.34 -8.80 -14.19
N LEU A 25 0.20 -8.17 -13.89
CA LEU A 25 -0.44 -8.22 -12.57
C LEU A 25 -1.24 -9.53 -12.44
N ASN A 26 -0.53 -10.62 -12.27
CA ASN A 26 -1.06 -11.97 -12.08
C ASN A 26 -0.09 -12.85 -11.28
N SER A 27 -0.49 -14.06 -10.95
CA SER A 27 0.31 -15.00 -10.15
C SER A 27 1.69 -15.30 -10.76
N ALA A 28 1.78 -15.47 -12.08
CA ALA A 28 3.05 -15.77 -12.75
C ALA A 28 3.99 -14.56 -12.79
N GLY A 29 3.45 -13.34 -12.97
CA GLY A 29 4.23 -12.09 -13.03
C GLY A 29 4.74 -11.69 -11.65
N VAL A 30 3.85 -11.59 -10.67
CA VAL A 30 4.16 -11.08 -9.32
C VAL A 30 4.75 -12.16 -8.43
N GLY A 31 4.22 -13.40 -8.51
CA GLY A 31 4.58 -14.50 -7.60
C GLY A 31 6.09 -14.81 -7.54
N ARG A 32 6.80 -14.65 -8.65
CA ARG A 32 8.26 -14.88 -8.70
C ARG A 32 9.08 -13.89 -7.88
N TYR A 33 8.51 -12.72 -7.54
CA TYR A 33 9.20 -11.70 -6.74
C TYR A 33 8.91 -11.81 -5.25
N LEU A 34 7.81 -12.43 -4.84
CA LEU A 34 7.44 -12.55 -3.42
C LEU A 34 8.54 -13.17 -2.56
N PRO A 35 9.25 -14.25 -2.99
CA PRO A 35 10.29 -14.86 -2.17
C PRO A 35 11.51 -13.97 -1.90
N ILE A 36 11.63 -12.84 -2.61
CA ILE A 36 12.76 -11.90 -2.48
C ILE A 36 12.30 -10.47 -2.15
N ALA A 37 11.00 -10.24 -1.97
CA ALA A 37 10.46 -8.91 -1.73
C ALA A 37 10.47 -8.56 -0.24
N ASP A 38 11.04 -7.42 0.12
CA ASP A 38 11.00 -6.86 1.48
C ASP A 38 9.67 -6.19 1.79
N LEU A 39 8.99 -5.68 0.74
CA LEU A 39 7.75 -4.93 0.88
C LEU A 39 6.84 -5.16 -0.33
N VAL A 40 5.59 -5.46 -0.04
CA VAL A 40 4.49 -5.45 -1.01
C VAL A 40 3.61 -4.24 -0.73
N VAL A 41 3.37 -3.40 -1.75
CA VAL A 41 2.50 -2.22 -1.64
C VAL A 41 1.36 -2.32 -2.65
N ASN A 42 0.11 -2.30 -2.16
CA ASN A 42 -1.05 -2.11 -3.02
C ASN A 42 -1.34 -0.62 -3.19
N THR A 43 -1.14 -0.13 -4.40
CA THR A 43 -1.47 1.25 -4.81
C THR A 43 -2.68 1.31 -5.73
N THR A 44 -3.42 0.22 -5.86
CA THR A 44 -4.63 0.13 -6.68
C THR A 44 -5.89 0.34 -5.85
N SER A 45 -7.04 0.42 -6.50
CA SER A 45 -8.34 0.42 -5.84
C SER A 45 -8.86 -0.97 -5.44
N VAL A 46 -8.12 -2.03 -5.76
CA VAL A 46 -8.47 -3.40 -5.34
C VAL A 46 -8.38 -3.51 -3.82
N GLY A 47 -9.44 -3.95 -3.19
CA GLY A 47 -9.60 -3.94 -1.72
C GLY A 47 -10.72 -3.02 -1.27
N MET A 48 -11.02 -1.95 -2.01
CA MET A 48 -12.19 -1.11 -1.78
C MET A 48 -13.45 -1.93 -2.11
N GLY A 49 -14.40 -1.97 -1.17
CA GLY A 49 -15.63 -2.77 -1.35
C GLY A 49 -15.45 -4.28 -1.23
N GLY A 50 -14.32 -4.74 -0.66
CA GLY A 50 -14.11 -6.15 -0.31
C GLY A 50 -13.56 -7.04 -1.43
N SER A 51 -13.29 -6.51 -2.63
CA SER A 51 -12.55 -7.24 -3.67
C SER A 51 -11.11 -7.53 -3.23
N GLY A 52 -10.47 -8.55 -3.80
CA GLY A 52 -9.12 -8.92 -3.42
C GLY A 52 -8.29 -9.43 -4.59
N PHE A 53 -7.03 -9.69 -4.31
CA PHE A 53 -6.12 -10.40 -5.22
C PHE A 53 -6.17 -11.91 -4.89
N ASP A 54 -7.20 -12.62 -5.38
CA ASP A 54 -7.39 -14.05 -5.04
C ASP A 54 -6.22 -14.91 -5.52
N TRP A 55 -5.62 -14.53 -6.64
CA TRP A 55 -4.46 -15.19 -7.23
C TRP A 55 -3.15 -14.92 -6.50
N LEU A 56 -3.08 -13.91 -5.59
CA LEU A 56 -1.85 -13.50 -4.90
C LEU A 56 -1.67 -14.33 -3.63
N ASP A 57 -0.62 -15.14 -3.61
CA ASP A 57 -0.25 -15.94 -2.45
C ASP A 57 0.80 -15.22 -1.60
N ILE A 58 0.33 -14.47 -0.59
CA ILE A 58 1.19 -13.73 0.34
C ILE A 58 2.02 -14.67 1.23
N SER A 59 1.67 -15.94 1.38
CA SER A 59 2.48 -16.88 2.15
C SER A 59 3.86 -17.13 1.53
N ALA A 60 4.00 -16.87 0.22
CA ALA A 60 5.27 -16.95 -0.49
C ALA A 60 6.19 -15.72 -0.27
N LEU A 61 5.71 -14.66 0.40
CA LEU A 61 6.54 -13.51 0.72
C LEU A 61 7.70 -13.91 1.63
N GLN A 62 8.90 -13.37 1.35
CA GLN A 62 10.08 -13.71 2.16
C GLN A 62 9.86 -13.45 3.66
N LYS A 63 10.56 -14.20 4.51
CA LYS A 63 10.50 -14.06 5.97
C LYS A 63 10.88 -12.63 6.38
N GLY A 64 9.98 -11.97 7.12
CA GLY A 64 10.17 -10.57 7.53
C GLY A 64 9.68 -9.53 6.50
N GLY A 65 9.27 -9.97 5.32
CA GLY A 65 8.61 -9.12 4.34
C GLY A 65 7.34 -8.49 4.89
N LYS A 66 7.04 -7.28 4.46
CA LYS A 66 5.93 -6.45 4.96
C LYS A 66 4.90 -6.21 3.88
N VAL A 67 3.66 -5.96 4.30
CA VAL A 67 2.56 -5.64 3.37
C VAL A 67 1.95 -4.30 3.74
N TYR A 68 1.87 -3.41 2.76
CA TYR A 68 1.21 -2.12 2.90
C TYR A 68 0.08 -2.00 1.89
N ASP A 69 -1.13 -1.68 2.36
CA ASP A 69 -2.27 -1.41 1.49
C ASP A 69 -2.68 0.05 1.63
N MET A 70 -2.63 0.80 0.53
CA MET A 70 -3.06 2.21 0.54
C MET A 70 -4.56 2.35 0.77
N VAL A 71 -5.34 1.29 0.55
CA VAL A 71 -6.76 1.25 0.89
C VAL A 71 -6.92 1.31 2.41
N TYR A 72 -7.86 2.12 2.87
CA TYR A 72 -8.15 2.32 4.30
C TYR A 72 -9.60 1.96 4.68
N SER A 73 -10.45 1.74 3.69
CA SER A 73 -11.85 1.29 3.90
C SER A 73 -12.15 0.11 2.97
N PRO A 74 -12.38 -1.09 3.51
CA PRO A 74 -12.35 -1.46 4.93
C PRO A 74 -10.95 -1.35 5.55
N PRO A 75 -10.83 -1.17 6.90
CA PRO A 75 -9.52 -1.06 7.57
C PRO A 75 -8.65 -2.31 7.44
N LEU A 76 -9.27 -3.48 7.30
CA LEU A 76 -8.60 -4.76 7.06
C LEU A 76 -9.07 -5.32 5.72
N THR A 77 -8.34 -4.99 4.67
CA THR A 77 -8.62 -5.46 3.30
C THR A 77 -8.32 -6.95 3.13
N PRO A 78 -8.86 -7.63 2.10
CA PRO A 78 -8.51 -9.03 1.81
C PRO A 78 -7.01 -9.28 1.69
N LEU A 79 -6.23 -8.33 1.14
CA LEU A 79 -4.77 -8.40 1.09
C LEU A 79 -4.16 -8.43 2.50
N LEU A 80 -4.62 -7.55 3.39
CA LEU A 80 -4.12 -7.48 4.76
C LEU A 80 -4.57 -8.67 5.61
N VAL A 81 -5.73 -9.27 5.32
CA VAL A 81 -6.16 -10.55 5.91
C VAL A 81 -5.16 -11.65 5.56
N LYS A 82 -4.76 -11.76 4.28
CA LYS A 82 -3.74 -12.73 3.85
C LYS A 82 -2.39 -12.49 4.54
N ALA A 83 -1.94 -11.24 4.63
CA ALA A 83 -0.70 -10.88 5.33
C ALA A 83 -0.75 -11.30 6.80
N LYS A 84 -1.85 -10.98 7.49
CA LYS A 84 -2.06 -11.35 8.90
C LYS A 84 -2.04 -12.87 9.11
N SER A 85 -2.76 -13.63 8.28
CA SER A 85 -2.82 -15.09 8.40
C SER A 85 -1.49 -15.78 8.08
N SER A 86 -0.65 -15.15 7.26
CA SER A 86 0.71 -15.63 6.93
C SER A 86 1.79 -15.10 7.88
N GLY A 87 1.42 -14.35 8.94
CA GLY A 87 2.36 -13.86 9.95
C GLY A 87 3.24 -12.69 9.51
N HIS A 88 2.91 -12.00 8.42
CA HIS A 88 3.64 -10.85 7.95
C HIS A 88 3.16 -9.56 8.63
N PRO A 89 4.08 -8.64 9.01
CA PRO A 89 3.71 -7.30 9.42
C PRO A 89 2.96 -6.57 8.32
N TYR A 90 1.92 -5.85 8.69
CA TYR A 90 1.07 -5.14 7.73
C TYR A 90 0.57 -3.80 8.25
N ALA A 91 0.24 -2.90 7.33
CA ALA A 91 -0.42 -1.63 7.64
C ALA A 91 -1.35 -1.22 6.48
N ASN A 92 -2.34 -0.39 6.80
CA ASN A 92 -3.28 0.19 5.84
C ASN A 92 -3.03 1.69 5.61
N GLY A 93 -3.79 2.30 4.69
CA GLY A 93 -3.67 3.69 4.29
C GLY A 93 -4.13 4.74 5.31
N ILE A 94 -4.67 4.36 6.48
CA ILE A 94 -5.18 5.32 7.47
C ILE A 94 -4.09 6.30 7.93
N GLY A 95 -2.87 5.79 8.20
CA GLY A 95 -1.75 6.63 8.63
C GLY A 95 -1.38 7.68 7.58
N MET A 96 -1.33 7.28 6.32
CA MET A 96 -1.06 8.17 5.19
C MET A 96 -2.16 9.22 5.04
N LEU A 97 -3.43 8.83 5.12
CA LEU A 97 -4.57 9.75 5.01
C LEU A 97 -4.56 10.81 6.13
N VAL A 98 -4.24 10.38 7.36
CA VAL A 98 -4.09 11.31 8.50
C VAL A 98 -2.96 12.30 8.24
N ALA A 99 -1.78 11.83 7.84
CA ALA A 99 -0.62 12.69 7.59
C ALA A 99 -0.90 13.72 6.48
N GLN A 100 -1.57 13.30 5.39
CA GLN A 100 -2.01 14.22 4.33
C GLN A 100 -3.00 15.28 4.84
N GLY A 101 -3.94 14.87 5.69
CA GLY A 101 -4.92 15.79 6.28
C GLY A 101 -4.28 16.81 7.23
N GLU A 102 -3.35 16.36 8.07
CA GLU A 102 -2.61 17.22 8.99
C GLU A 102 -1.73 18.23 8.25
N GLU A 103 -1.04 17.80 7.20
CA GLU A 103 -0.23 18.68 6.35
C GLU A 103 -1.09 19.70 5.58
N ALA A 104 -2.19 19.26 4.99
CA ALA A 104 -3.12 20.15 4.29
C ALA A 104 -3.72 21.20 5.24
N PHE A 105 -4.11 20.80 6.45
CA PHE A 105 -4.59 21.73 7.48
C PHE A 105 -3.55 22.80 7.79
N SER A 106 -2.30 22.39 8.01
CA SER A 106 -1.21 23.32 8.30
C SER A 106 -0.94 24.30 7.17
N LEU A 107 -0.96 23.81 5.91
CA LEU A 107 -0.77 24.67 4.73
C LEU A 107 -1.91 25.69 4.54
N TRP A 108 -3.14 25.32 4.87
CA TRP A 108 -4.30 26.21 4.65
C TRP A 108 -4.51 27.20 5.79
N THR A 109 -4.19 26.82 7.03
CA THR A 109 -4.48 27.65 8.21
C THR A 109 -3.25 28.37 8.77
N GLY A 110 -2.04 27.88 8.44
CA GLY A 110 -0.80 28.30 9.07
C GLY A 110 -0.59 27.75 10.48
N GLU A 111 -1.48 26.87 10.96
CA GLU A 111 -1.47 26.31 12.30
C GLU A 111 -1.25 24.80 12.28
N GLN A 112 -0.67 24.25 13.35
CA GLN A 112 -0.55 22.81 13.51
C GLN A 112 -1.83 22.24 14.11
N PRO A 113 -2.38 21.13 13.54
CA PRO A 113 -3.54 20.49 14.14
C PRO A 113 -3.17 19.86 15.49
N PRO A 114 -4.11 19.80 16.45
CA PRO A 114 -3.84 19.13 17.72
C PRO A 114 -3.45 17.66 17.50
N PRO A 115 -2.38 17.16 18.15
CA PRO A 115 -1.85 15.82 17.91
C PRO A 115 -2.91 14.72 18.09
N GLY A 116 -3.03 13.83 17.10
CA GLY A 116 -3.87 12.64 17.16
C GLY A 116 -5.38 12.87 16.97
N VAL A 117 -5.85 14.11 16.90
CA VAL A 117 -7.30 14.40 16.74
C VAL A 117 -7.81 13.83 15.44
N MET A 118 -7.13 14.07 14.31
CA MET A 118 -7.56 13.56 13.01
C MET A 118 -7.58 12.02 12.98
N LYS A 119 -6.55 11.39 13.52
CA LYS A 119 -6.45 9.92 13.61
C LYS A 119 -7.58 9.31 14.43
N THR A 120 -7.86 9.88 15.59
CA THR A 120 -8.93 9.41 16.48
C THR A 120 -10.30 9.57 15.82
N ARG A 121 -10.54 10.71 15.19
CA ARG A 121 -11.81 10.97 14.52
C ARG A 121 -12.03 10.07 13.30
N LEU A 122 -11.00 9.87 12.48
CA LEU A 122 -11.08 8.99 11.33
C LEU A 122 -11.37 7.54 11.74
N ARG A 123 -10.68 7.01 12.74
CA ARG A 123 -10.96 5.67 13.27
C ARG A 123 -12.40 5.52 13.73
N ALA A 124 -12.91 6.45 14.50
CA ALA A 124 -14.30 6.43 14.97
C ALA A 124 -15.34 6.47 13.84
N LEU A 125 -14.98 6.94 12.65
CA LEU A 125 -15.84 6.92 11.45
C LEU A 125 -15.77 5.59 10.69
N LEU A 126 -14.62 4.93 10.70
CA LEU A 126 -14.38 3.67 9.97
C LEU A 126 -14.81 2.42 10.76
N ASP A 127 -14.96 2.54 12.09
CA ASP A 127 -15.39 1.45 12.99
C ASP A 127 -16.93 1.33 13.05
N LYS A 128 -17.69 2.12 12.26
CA LYS A 128 -19.15 2.06 12.13
C LYS A 128 -19.58 1.15 10.98
#